data_acfb6436098de873148312275dc94e2f
#
_entry.id   acfb6436098de873148312275dc94e2f
#
_cell.length_a   1.000
_cell.length_b   1.000
_cell.length_c   1.000
_cell.angle_alpha   90.00
_cell.angle_beta   90.00
_cell.angle_gamma   90.00
#
_symmetry.space_group_name_H-M   'P 1'
#
loop_
_entity.id
_entity.type
_entity.pdbx_description
1 polymer ?
#
loop_
_entity_poly.entity_id
_entity_poly.type
_entity_poly.pdbx_seq_one_letter_code
_entity_poly.pdbx_strand_id
1 'polypeptide(L)'
;VLGRIRRFQREHCSRQVQSRWAYAKRLNMELSRKIAVEITKYARENQANVIVFEYLEMQGKISGKKKQKLHLWRKQDIQKLCEHQAHRCGIHISRVSARNTSRLAYDGSGKVDRSTGNHSLCTFTTGKCYHCDLSASYNIGARYFIRELLKPLPETERSSLEAKVPSVKRRTS
;
A
#
# COMPACT_ATOMS: atom_id res chain seq x y z
N VAL A 1 8.59 -0.99 -22.92
CA VAL A 1 7.24 -0.98 -23.53
C VAL A 1 6.73 0.44 -23.72
N LEU A 2 6.69 1.28 -22.66
CA LEU A 2 6.11 2.64 -22.72
C LEU A 2 6.82 3.56 -23.75
N GLY A 3 8.13 3.47 -23.88
CA GLY A 3 8.87 4.24 -24.87
C GLY A 3 8.45 3.93 -26.30
N ARG A 4 8.23 2.65 -26.63
CA ARG A 4 7.73 2.23 -27.95
C ARG A 4 6.29 2.69 -28.20
N ILE A 5 5.42 2.66 -27.17
CA ILE A 5 4.04 3.17 -27.29
C ILE A 5 4.07 4.65 -27.65
N ARG A 6 4.87 5.46 -26.93
CA ARG A 6 5.00 6.91 -27.20
C ARG A 6 5.52 7.19 -28.60
N ARG A 7 6.46 6.38 -29.11
CA ARG A 7 6.94 6.49 -30.48
C ARG A 7 5.81 6.25 -31.48
N PHE A 8 5.09 5.14 -31.39
CA PHE A 8 3.98 4.84 -32.28
C PHE A 8 2.81 5.83 -32.18
N GLN A 9 2.59 6.43 -31.00
CA GLN A 9 1.61 7.51 -30.85
C GLN A 9 2.01 8.74 -31.64
N ARG A 10 3.30 9.10 -31.67
CA ARG A 10 3.81 10.23 -32.49
C ARG A 10 3.74 9.95 -33.98
N GLU A 11 3.96 8.70 -34.38
CA GLU A 11 3.89 8.24 -35.77
C GLU A 11 2.46 7.94 -36.24
N HIS A 12 1.44 8.23 -35.43
CA HIS A 12 0.01 7.97 -35.67
C HIS A 12 -0.34 6.52 -36.05
N CYS A 13 0.46 5.56 -35.60
CA CYS A 13 0.29 4.13 -35.86
C CYS A 13 -0.71 3.49 -34.89
N SER A 14 -2.01 3.79 -35.02
CA SER A 14 -3.05 3.40 -34.04
C SER A 14 -3.12 1.88 -33.75
N ARG A 15 -3.00 1.03 -34.77
CA ARG A 15 -3.03 -0.42 -34.63
C ARG A 15 -1.87 -0.95 -33.78
N GLN A 16 -0.65 -0.46 -34.03
CA GLN A 16 0.53 -0.80 -33.25
C GLN A 16 0.41 -0.32 -31.79
N VAL A 17 -0.16 0.87 -31.60
CA VAL A 17 -0.44 1.42 -30.25
C VAL A 17 -1.37 0.51 -29.48
N GLN A 18 -2.48 0.05 -30.05
CA GLN A 18 -3.43 -0.85 -29.41
C GLN A 18 -2.77 -2.20 -29.04
N SER A 19 -2.06 -2.81 -29.96
CA SER A 19 -1.33 -4.07 -29.72
C SER A 19 -0.33 -3.93 -28.55
N ARG A 20 0.44 -2.84 -28.52
CA ARG A 20 1.41 -2.59 -27.47
C ARG A 20 0.77 -2.31 -26.11
N TRP A 21 -0.37 -1.64 -26.07
CA TRP A 21 -1.15 -1.48 -24.85
C TRP A 21 -1.70 -2.81 -24.34
N ALA A 22 -2.24 -3.65 -25.21
CA ALA A 22 -2.69 -4.97 -24.85
C ALA A 22 -1.55 -5.82 -24.25
N TYR A 23 -0.38 -5.79 -24.87
CA TYR A 23 0.82 -6.42 -24.32
C TYR A 23 1.22 -5.87 -22.94
N ALA A 24 1.24 -4.54 -22.78
CA ALA A 24 1.57 -3.91 -21.50
C ALA A 24 0.59 -4.30 -20.38
N LYS A 25 -0.71 -4.39 -20.70
CA LYS A 25 -1.74 -4.84 -19.75
C LYS A 25 -1.52 -6.29 -19.32
N ARG A 26 -1.22 -7.19 -20.27
CA ARG A 26 -0.93 -8.61 -19.96
C ARG A 26 0.31 -8.75 -19.08
N LEU A 27 1.39 -8.05 -19.41
CA LEU A 27 2.62 -8.05 -18.62
C LEU A 27 2.37 -7.55 -17.19
N ASN A 28 1.61 -6.47 -17.04
CA ASN A 28 1.24 -5.95 -15.73
C ASN A 28 0.39 -6.95 -14.92
N MET A 29 -0.54 -7.63 -15.56
CA MET A 29 -1.37 -8.65 -14.90
C MET A 29 -0.49 -9.82 -14.42
N GLU A 30 0.44 -10.26 -15.26
CA GLU A 30 1.38 -11.32 -14.89
C GLU A 30 2.27 -10.92 -13.71
N LEU A 31 2.80 -9.71 -13.73
CA LEU A 31 3.56 -9.18 -12.59
C LEU A 31 2.71 -9.10 -11.32
N SER A 32 1.45 -8.65 -11.45
CA SER A 32 0.54 -8.59 -10.30
C SER A 32 0.27 -9.99 -9.70
N ARG A 33 0.13 -11.00 -10.54
CA ARG A 33 -0.02 -12.40 -10.09
C ARG A 33 1.23 -12.89 -9.36
N LYS A 34 2.42 -12.67 -9.93
CA LYS A 34 3.69 -13.06 -9.30
C LYS A 34 3.86 -12.39 -7.94
N ILE A 35 3.62 -11.09 -7.86
CA ILE A 35 3.69 -10.35 -6.58
C ILE A 35 2.70 -10.91 -5.56
N ALA A 36 1.46 -11.20 -5.97
CA ALA A 36 0.46 -11.77 -5.08
C ALA A 36 0.87 -13.16 -4.55
N VAL A 37 1.46 -14.00 -5.40
CA VAL A 37 2.01 -15.31 -5.00
C VAL A 37 3.12 -15.13 -3.98
N GLU A 38 4.08 -14.25 -4.22
CA GLU A 38 5.21 -14.02 -3.32
C GLU A 38 4.75 -13.48 -1.95
N ILE A 39 3.80 -12.53 -1.92
CA ILE A 39 3.23 -12.02 -0.67
C ILE A 39 2.57 -13.15 0.12
N THR A 40 1.74 -13.98 -0.53
CA THR A 40 1.01 -15.06 0.13
C THR A 40 1.96 -16.17 0.57
N LYS A 41 2.98 -16.48 -0.23
CA LYS A 41 4.04 -17.42 0.10
C LYS A 41 4.80 -16.96 1.35
N TYR A 42 5.25 -15.71 1.37
CA TYR A 42 5.94 -15.12 2.51
C TYR A 42 5.09 -15.17 3.79
N ALA A 43 3.80 -14.81 3.69
CA ALA A 43 2.89 -14.87 4.82
C ALA A 43 2.77 -16.31 5.39
N ARG A 44 2.65 -17.30 4.51
CA ARG A 44 2.56 -18.72 4.89
C ARG A 44 3.85 -19.24 5.52
N GLU A 45 5.00 -18.91 4.96
CA GLU A 45 6.33 -19.30 5.49
C GLU A 45 6.58 -18.71 6.88
N ASN A 46 6.05 -17.53 7.15
CA ASN A 46 6.13 -16.88 8.46
C ASN A 46 4.92 -17.17 9.36
N GLN A 47 4.07 -18.15 9.03
CA GLN A 47 2.90 -18.56 9.82
C GLN A 47 1.95 -17.40 10.15
N ALA A 48 1.86 -16.42 9.25
CA ALA A 48 0.98 -15.28 9.43
C ALA A 48 -0.49 -15.67 9.20
N ASN A 49 -1.36 -15.36 10.15
CA ASN A 49 -2.80 -15.59 10.05
C ASN A 49 -3.53 -14.44 9.33
N VAL A 50 -2.88 -13.27 9.20
CA VAL A 50 -3.48 -12.07 8.62
C VAL A 50 -2.46 -11.33 7.75
N ILE A 51 -2.87 -10.93 6.56
CA ILE A 51 -2.15 -9.96 5.74
C ILE A 51 -2.90 -8.63 5.80
N VAL A 52 -2.21 -7.55 6.17
CA VAL A 52 -2.80 -6.24 6.32
C VAL A 52 -2.38 -5.33 5.18
N PHE A 53 -3.36 -4.79 4.46
CA PHE A 53 -3.13 -3.80 3.41
C PHE A 53 -3.64 -2.42 3.80
N GLU A 54 -3.11 -1.40 3.17
CA GLU A 54 -3.71 -0.08 3.20
C GLU A 54 -4.97 -0.02 2.32
N TYR A 55 -6.04 0.55 2.86
CA TYR A 55 -7.19 0.96 2.08
C TYR A 55 -6.89 2.29 1.40
N LEU A 56 -6.76 2.27 0.09
CA LEU A 56 -6.54 3.45 -0.74
C LEU A 56 -7.76 3.72 -1.59
N GLU A 57 -8.57 4.65 -1.17
CA GLU A 57 -9.56 5.27 -2.06
C GLU A 57 -8.86 6.24 -3.00
N MET A 58 -8.93 5.97 -4.27
CA MET A 58 -8.55 6.94 -5.29
C MET A 58 -9.72 7.91 -5.50
N GLN A 59 -9.79 8.96 -4.67
CA GLN A 59 -10.78 10.01 -4.84
C GLN A 59 -10.26 11.05 -5.85
N GLY A 60 -11.09 11.34 -6.85
CA GLY A 60 -10.89 12.44 -7.79
C GLY A 60 -10.63 12.03 -9.25
N LYS A 61 -10.97 12.92 -10.16
CA LYS A 61 -10.66 12.77 -11.59
C LYS A 61 -9.17 13.01 -11.82
N ILE A 62 -8.47 11.96 -12.22
CA ILE A 62 -7.05 12.03 -12.53
C ILE A 62 -6.91 12.20 -14.04
N SER A 63 -6.25 13.28 -14.46
CA SER A 63 -6.04 13.61 -15.88
C SER A 63 -4.55 13.64 -16.25
N GLY A 64 -4.25 13.61 -17.54
CA GLY A 64 -2.91 13.81 -18.09
C GLY A 64 -1.92 12.68 -17.82
N LYS A 65 -0.62 13.04 -17.74
CA LYS A 65 0.48 12.08 -17.57
C LYS A 65 0.39 11.23 -16.29
N LYS A 66 -0.26 11.74 -15.25
CA LYS A 66 -0.47 11.00 -13.98
C LYS A 66 -1.47 9.84 -14.18
N LYS A 67 -2.51 10.03 -15.01
CA LYS A 67 -3.50 8.99 -15.33
C LYS A 67 -2.84 7.74 -15.90
N GLN A 68 -1.88 7.91 -16.82
CA GLN A 68 -1.17 6.79 -17.44
C GLN A 68 -0.34 5.98 -16.43
N LYS A 69 0.37 6.67 -15.53
CA LYS A 69 1.13 6.00 -14.46
C LYS A 69 0.22 5.24 -13.50
N LEU A 70 -0.94 5.79 -13.15
CA LEU A 70 -1.90 5.16 -12.25
C LEU A 70 -2.63 3.99 -12.89
N HIS A 71 -2.94 4.03 -14.18
CA HIS A 71 -3.46 2.87 -14.91
C HIS A 71 -2.50 1.69 -14.95
N LEU A 72 -1.19 1.93 -14.86
CA LEU A 72 -0.18 0.89 -14.77
C LEU A 72 0.07 0.43 -13.33
N TRP A 73 -0.38 1.20 -12.35
CA TRP A 73 -0.22 0.83 -10.96
C TRP A 73 -1.39 -0.03 -10.48
N ARG A 74 -1.16 -1.32 -10.48
CA ARG A 74 -2.15 -2.38 -10.21
C ARG A 74 -2.28 -2.75 -8.73
N LYS A 75 -2.16 -1.78 -7.82
CA LYS A 75 -2.21 -2.06 -6.38
C LYS A 75 -3.50 -2.79 -5.97
N GLN A 76 -4.65 -2.36 -6.47
CA GLN A 76 -5.93 -3.02 -6.18
C GLN A 76 -6.01 -4.43 -6.78
N ASP A 77 -5.44 -4.65 -7.97
CA ASP A 77 -5.41 -5.99 -8.57
C ASP A 77 -4.51 -6.94 -7.76
N ILE A 78 -3.36 -6.45 -7.27
CA ILE A 78 -2.48 -7.22 -6.39
C ILE A 78 -3.22 -7.60 -5.11
N GLN A 79 -3.91 -6.65 -4.45
CA GLN A 79 -4.68 -6.93 -3.25
C GLN A 79 -5.77 -7.97 -3.49
N LYS A 80 -6.54 -7.86 -4.58
CA LYS A 80 -7.58 -8.84 -4.95
C LYS A 80 -7.00 -10.22 -5.21
N LEU A 81 -5.88 -10.29 -5.94
CA LEU A 81 -5.20 -11.56 -6.21
C LEU A 81 -4.63 -12.20 -4.93
N CYS A 82 -4.08 -11.39 -4.02
CA CYS A 82 -3.66 -11.85 -2.70
C CYS A 82 -4.86 -12.38 -1.89
N GLU A 83 -5.99 -11.70 -1.92
CA GLU A 83 -7.21 -12.12 -1.22
C GLU A 83 -7.66 -13.51 -1.66
N HIS A 84 -7.73 -13.74 -2.97
CA HIS A 84 -8.07 -15.07 -3.52
C HIS A 84 -7.10 -16.17 -3.07
N GLN A 85 -5.79 -15.88 -3.05
CA GLN A 85 -4.80 -16.86 -2.66
C GLN A 85 -4.72 -17.08 -1.16
N ALA A 86 -4.78 -16.00 -0.37
CA ALA A 86 -4.78 -16.02 1.08
C ALA A 86 -5.96 -16.82 1.63
N HIS A 87 -7.16 -16.61 1.06
CA HIS A 87 -8.36 -17.35 1.45
C HIS A 87 -8.19 -18.86 1.29
N ARG A 88 -7.55 -19.32 0.20
CA ARG A 88 -7.24 -20.74 -0.02
C ARG A 88 -6.26 -21.33 0.99
N CYS A 89 -5.46 -20.48 1.63
CA CYS A 89 -4.47 -20.85 2.65
C CYS A 89 -4.96 -20.61 4.09
N GLY A 90 -6.24 -20.21 4.29
CA GLY A 90 -6.78 -19.88 5.61
C GLY A 90 -6.23 -18.57 6.19
N ILE A 91 -5.61 -17.70 5.36
CA ILE A 91 -5.05 -16.42 5.78
C ILE A 91 -6.09 -15.31 5.55
N HIS A 92 -6.37 -14.51 6.57
CA HIS A 92 -7.29 -13.39 6.46
C HIS A 92 -6.63 -12.16 5.81
N ILE A 93 -7.42 -11.42 5.04
CA ILE A 93 -7.02 -10.11 4.52
C ILE A 93 -7.72 -9.02 5.30
N SER A 94 -6.95 -8.08 5.84
CA SER A 94 -7.48 -6.90 6.50
C SER A 94 -7.01 -5.63 5.78
N ARG A 95 -7.81 -4.56 5.88
CA ARG A 95 -7.48 -3.25 5.30
C ARG A 95 -7.58 -2.17 6.35
N VAL A 96 -6.55 -1.34 6.44
CA VAL A 96 -6.48 -0.21 7.38
C VAL A 96 -6.34 1.11 6.62
N SER A 97 -6.69 2.22 7.28
CA SER A 97 -6.56 3.55 6.66
C SER A 97 -5.09 3.85 6.34
N ALA A 98 -4.84 4.36 5.13
CA ALA A 98 -3.50 4.76 4.67
C ALA A 98 -3.03 6.13 5.23
N ARG A 99 -3.90 6.85 5.97
CA ARG A 99 -3.61 8.21 6.41
C ARG A 99 -2.40 8.23 7.33
N ASN A 100 -1.34 8.98 6.96
CA ASN A 100 -0.11 9.19 7.74
C ASN A 100 0.73 7.92 8.05
N THR A 101 0.45 6.76 7.49
CA THR A 101 1.25 5.54 7.71
C THR A 101 2.73 5.75 7.35
N SER A 102 2.99 6.48 6.27
CA SER A 102 4.34 6.76 5.80
C SER A 102 4.90 8.10 6.29
N ARG A 103 4.14 8.90 7.06
CA ARG A 103 4.56 10.21 7.60
C ARG A 103 4.99 10.14 9.04
N LEU A 104 4.66 9.06 9.72
CA LEU A 104 4.98 8.86 11.14
C LEU A 104 6.04 7.78 11.28
N ALA A 105 6.94 7.97 12.23
CA ALA A 105 7.89 6.96 12.66
C ALA A 105 7.15 5.83 13.38
N TYR A 106 7.55 4.58 13.14
CA TYR A 106 6.89 3.43 13.75
C TYR A 106 7.13 3.31 15.25
N ASP A 107 8.19 3.96 15.76
CA ASP A 107 8.55 3.98 17.18
C ASP A 107 7.78 5.03 18.00
N GLY A 108 6.83 5.74 17.37
CA GLY A 108 6.04 6.77 18.02
C GLY A 108 6.76 8.12 18.20
N SER A 109 8.01 8.27 17.73
CA SER A 109 8.80 9.50 17.90
C SER A 109 8.27 10.71 17.11
N GLY A 110 7.24 10.53 16.27
CA GLY A 110 6.57 11.63 15.58
C GLY A 110 6.72 11.58 14.06
N LYS A 111 6.79 12.75 13.43
CA LYS A 111 6.91 12.84 11.96
C LYS A 111 8.32 12.48 11.51
N VAL A 112 8.40 11.71 10.42
CA VAL A 112 9.69 11.41 9.78
C VAL A 112 10.15 12.56 8.90
N ASP A 113 11.45 12.86 8.91
CA ASP A 113 12.09 13.74 7.94
C ASP A 113 12.54 12.96 6.70
N ARG A 114 12.26 13.51 5.52
CA ARG A 114 12.61 12.95 4.19
C ARG A 114 13.44 13.93 3.35
N SER A 115 14.09 14.87 3.99
CA SER A 115 14.90 15.90 3.32
C SER A 115 16.17 15.35 2.69
N THR A 116 16.57 14.11 3.03
CA THR A 116 17.70 13.42 2.40
C THR A 116 17.39 13.10 0.94
N GLY A 117 18.34 13.31 0.04
CA GLY A 117 18.17 13.05 -1.41
C GLY A 117 17.78 11.60 -1.77
N ASN A 118 17.79 10.69 -0.81
CA ASN A 118 17.33 9.31 -0.97
C ASN A 118 15.88 9.15 -0.48
N HIS A 119 14.93 9.08 -1.41
CA HIS A 119 13.50 8.92 -1.11
C HIS A 119 13.12 7.61 -0.40
N SER A 120 14.00 6.61 -0.39
CA SER A 120 13.76 5.33 0.31
C SER A 120 14.08 5.40 1.79
N LEU A 121 14.83 6.41 2.24
CA LEU A 121 15.22 6.60 3.63
C LEU A 121 14.48 7.76 4.28
N CYS A 122 14.30 7.66 5.58
CA CYS A 122 13.78 8.74 6.42
C CYS A 122 14.54 8.79 7.74
N THR A 123 14.61 9.97 8.33
CA THR A 123 15.22 10.18 9.64
C THR A 123 14.11 10.46 10.65
N PHE A 124 14.16 9.75 11.77
CA PHE A 124 13.24 9.94 12.90
C PHE A 124 13.70 11.11 13.76
N THR A 125 12.83 11.64 14.59
CA THR A 125 13.18 12.72 15.54
C THR A 125 14.26 12.29 16.54
N THR A 126 14.41 10.99 16.76
CA THR A 126 15.48 10.38 17.56
C THR A 126 16.84 10.33 16.85
N GLY A 127 16.95 10.81 15.62
CA GLY A 127 18.15 10.73 14.79
C GLY A 127 18.32 9.38 14.07
N LYS A 128 17.45 8.39 14.30
CA LYS A 128 17.52 7.09 13.64
C LYS A 128 17.18 7.21 12.15
N CYS A 129 18.08 6.72 11.28
CA CYS A 129 17.81 6.59 9.86
C CYS A 129 17.20 5.20 9.58
N TYR A 130 16.08 5.17 8.83
CA TYR A 130 15.35 3.94 8.57
C TYR A 130 14.70 3.94 7.18
N HIS A 131 14.35 2.74 6.67
CA HIS A 131 13.66 2.63 5.38
C HIS A 131 12.20 3.06 5.51
N CYS A 132 11.76 4.00 4.67
CA CYS A 132 10.43 4.60 4.73
C CYS A 132 9.30 3.57 4.64
N ASP A 133 9.42 2.61 3.69
CA ASP A 133 8.37 1.63 3.45
C ASP A 133 8.29 0.59 4.57
N LEU A 134 9.43 0.23 5.18
CA LEU A 134 9.44 -0.63 6.36
C LEU A 134 8.79 0.07 7.56
N SER A 135 9.11 1.34 7.80
CA SER A 135 8.43 2.13 8.84
C SER A 135 6.92 2.19 8.61
N ALA A 136 6.51 2.41 7.35
CA ALA A 136 5.10 2.41 7.00
C ALA A 136 4.42 1.06 7.23
N SER A 137 5.09 -0.05 6.92
CA SER A 137 4.54 -1.40 7.13
C SER A 137 4.31 -1.72 8.61
N TYR A 138 5.22 -1.30 9.50
CA TYR A 138 5.01 -1.40 10.95
C TYR A 138 3.80 -0.58 11.42
N ASN A 139 3.64 0.64 10.91
CA ASN A 139 2.47 1.46 11.22
C ASN A 139 1.15 0.84 10.72
N ILE A 140 1.16 0.19 9.56
CA ILE A 140 0.01 -0.55 9.04
C ILE A 140 -0.35 -1.72 9.95
N GLY A 141 0.64 -2.51 10.35
CA GLY A 141 0.47 -3.62 11.29
C GLY A 141 -0.05 -3.15 12.66
N ALA A 142 0.56 -2.11 13.22
CA ALA A 142 0.14 -1.53 14.51
C ALA A 142 -1.33 -1.07 14.48
N ARG A 143 -1.80 -0.45 13.40
CA ARG A 143 -3.21 -0.05 13.25
C ARG A 143 -4.18 -1.21 13.25
N TYR A 144 -3.78 -2.32 12.64
CA TYR A 144 -4.58 -3.53 12.69
C TYR A 144 -4.69 -4.04 14.13
N PHE A 145 -3.57 -4.19 14.83
CA PHE A 145 -3.56 -4.64 16.22
C PHE A 145 -4.38 -3.72 17.13
N ILE A 146 -4.20 -2.41 17.04
CA ILE A 146 -4.97 -1.45 17.81
C ILE A 146 -6.46 -1.65 17.56
N ARG A 147 -6.90 -1.73 16.30
CA ARG A 147 -8.30 -1.91 15.96
C ARG A 147 -8.89 -3.20 16.52
N GLU A 148 -8.17 -4.32 16.38
CA GLU A 148 -8.68 -5.63 16.80
C GLU A 148 -8.55 -5.85 18.32
N LEU A 149 -7.48 -5.40 18.94
CA LEU A 149 -7.28 -5.53 20.39
C LEU A 149 -8.16 -4.56 21.19
N LEU A 150 -8.40 -3.36 20.67
CA LEU A 150 -9.23 -2.37 21.37
C LEU A 150 -10.72 -2.59 21.13
N LYS A 151 -11.10 -3.37 20.11
CA LYS A 151 -12.50 -3.61 19.76
C LYS A 151 -13.34 -4.23 20.90
N PRO A 152 -12.83 -5.20 21.68
CA PRO A 152 -13.57 -5.79 22.79
C PRO A 152 -13.56 -4.95 24.08
N LEU A 153 -12.77 -3.87 24.14
CA LEU A 153 -12.66 -3.05 25.35
C LEU A 153 -13.83 -2.06 25.48
N PRO A 154 -14.23 -1.72 26.73
CA PRO A 154 -15.19 -0.64 26.98
C PRO A 154 -14.72 0.68 26.34
N GLU A 155 -15.67 1.53 25.94
CA GLU A 155 -15.41 2.81 25.26
C GLU A 155 -14.43 3.73 26.03
N THR A 156 -14.53 3.73 27.36
CA THR A 156 -13.68 4.52 28.27
C THR A 156 -12.22 4.08 28.22
N GLU A 157 -11.94 2.78 28.31
CA GLU A 157 -10.59 2.23 28.23
C GLU A 157 -10.02 2.36 26.82
N ARG A 158 -10.86 2.13 25.82
CA ARG A 158 -10.51 2.27 24.43
C ARG A 158 -10.07 3.69 24.09
N SER A 159 -10.83 4.70 24.52
CA SER A 159 -10.50 6.12 24.31
C SER A 159 -9.19 6.50 24.99
N SER A 160 -8.94 6.00 26.21
CA SER A 160 -7.68 6.21 26.92
C SER A 160 -6.47 5.62 26.21
N LEU A 161 -6.60 4.43 25.63
CA LEU A 161 -5.52 3.77 24.88
C LEU A 161 -5.33 4.39 23.49
N GLU A 162 -6.42 4.75 22.81
CA GLU A 162 -6.37 5.46 21.52
C GLU A 162 -5.72 6.86 21.65
N ALA A 163 -5.90 7.54 22.78
CA ALA A 163 -5.27 8.84 23.07
C ALA A 163 -3.74 8.75 23.19
N LYS A 164 -3.22 7.58 23.59
CA LYS A 164 -1.76 7.33 23.69
C LYS A 164 -1.11 7.03 22.33
N VAL A 165 -1.91 6.79 21.28
CA VAL A 165 -1.41 6.51 19.92
C VAL A 165 -1.41 7.81 19.12
N PRO A 166 -0.27 8.23 18.51
CA PRO A 166 -0.21 9.48 17.78
C PRO A 166 -1.29 9.59 16.70
N SER A 167 -2.26 10.48 16.96
CA SER A 167 -3.34 10.99 16.11
C SER A 167 -3.86 10.10 14.98
N VAL A 168 -4.70 9.14 15.32
CA VAL A 168 -5.72 8.63 14.41
C VAL A 168 -7.01 9.42 14.66
N LYS A 169 -7.11 10.65 14.18
CA LYS A 169 -8.39 11.37 14.20
C LYS A 169 -9.38 10.58 13.35
N ARG A 170 -10.41 10.02 13.97
CA ARG A 170 -11.58 9.47 13.27
C ARG A 170 -12.21 10.56 12.42
N ARG A 171 -12.53 10.24 11.18
CA ARG A 171 -13.58 10.96 10.47
C ARG A 171 -14.90 10.50 11.10
N THR A 172 -15.56 11.38 11.85
CA THR A 172 -16.99 11.29 12.04
C THR A 172 -17.64 11.41 10.67
N SER A 173 -18.36 10.38 10.28
CA SER A 173 -19.26 10.35 9.11
C SER A 173 -20.30 11.45 9.21
#